data_b781eecd4e2b0636709340cc865c1904
#
_entry.id   b781eecd4e2b0636709340cc865c1904
#
_cell.length_a   1.000
_cell.length_b   1.000
_cell.length_c   1.000
_cell.angle_alpha   90.00
_cell.angle_beta   90.00
_cell.angle_gamma   90.00
#
_symmetry.space_group_name_H-M   'P 1'
#
loop_
_entity.id
_entity.type
_entity.pdbx_description
1 polymer ?
#
loop_
_entity_poly.entity_id
_entity_poly.type
_entity_poly.pdbx_seq_one_letter_code
_entity_poly.pdbx_strand_id
1 'polypeptide(L)'
;MRVLAILIISFLFSCTLFEGDSISTSIARVEDKLLDQSDIDGIVPDGTSREDSILIINNYIKGWLKDNLILHKAELNLKENQKDVAKQLEDYRSSLIIYSYEKELIKQRLDTTISSEEVLNFYEQNKENFELRDDIVKVRYLKINKKAPQIKKIRKVYKSNKQEELEVFKSFAHQYGEKFHLNDEQWILFEELKNEVPINTSEAAGYLKNIKNIEVEDSLCFYFVHIKDYRLQNDVSPLSFEAHNIKNIIINKRKLSLINKIRSDLYQEAFLNKDIEIYEIKNDEK
;
A
#
# COMPACT_ATOMS: atom_id res chain seq x y z
N MET A 1 -18.28 -68.21 -55.79
CA MET A 1 -17.66 -68.21 -54.47
C MET A 1 -16.55 -67.16 -54.33
N ARG A 2 -16.72 -65.93 -54.83
CA ARG A 2 -15.73 -64.85 -54.71
C ARG A 2 -16.33 -63.49 -54.35
N VAL A 3 -17.62 -63.39 -54.03
CA VAL A 3 -18.33 -62.14 -53.72
C VAL A 3 -18.74 -62.08 -52.21
N LEU A 4 -18.57 -63.16 -51.46
CA LEU A 4 -18.97 -63.22 -50.05
C LEU A 4 -17.87 -62.89 -49.06
N ALA A 5 -16.63 -62.65 -49.55
CA ALA A 5 -15.47 -62.38 -48.70
C ALA A 5 -15.19 -60.86 -48.49
N ILE A 6 -15.90 -59.95 -49.17
CA ILE A 6 -15.65 -58.47 -49.13
C ILE A 6 -16.58 -57.74 -48.11
N LEU A 7 -17.61 -58.42 -47.61
CA LEU A 7 -18.64 -57.80 -46.74
C LEU A 7 -18.37 -57.95 -45.23
N ILE A 8 -17.25 -58.60 -44.83
CA ILE A 8 -16.90 -58.87 -43.42
C ILE A 8 -15.80 -57.86 -42.88
N ILE A 9 -15.16 -57.10 -43.75
CA ILE A 9 -14.02 -56.21 -43.33
C ILE A 9 -14.45 -54.79 -42.97
N SER A 10 -15.70 -54.39 -43.18
CA SER A 10 -16.17 -53.02 -42.89
C SER A 10 -16.75 -52.79 -41.51
N PHE A 11 -16.60 -53.69 -40.53
CA PHE A 11 -17.27 -53.60 -39.22
C PHE A 11 -16.34 -53.42 -38.02
N LEU A 12 -15.06 -53.08 -38.23
CA LEU A 12 -14.09 -52.96 -37.13
C LEU A 12 -13.44 -51.60 -36.99
N PHE A 13 -14.01 -50.50 -37.52
CA PHE A 13 -13.52 -49.15 -37.27
C PHE A 13 -14.59 -48.27 -36.64
N SER A 14 -15.24 -48.74 -35.57
CA SER A 14 -15.93 -47.86 -34.64
C SER A 14 -15.07 -47.68 -33.41
N CYS A 15 -13.94 -46.99 -33.54
CA CYS A 15 -13.31 -46.33 -32.41
C CYS A 15 -14.21 -45.17 -32.03
N THR A 16 -15.13 -45.35 -31.10
CA THR A 16 -15.68 -44.25 -30.32
C THR A 16 -14.51 -43.60 -29.61
N LEU A 17 -14.16 -42.41 -30.03
CA LEU A 17 -13.44 -41.45 -29.21
C LEU A 17 -14.29 -41.29 -27.94
N PHE A 18 -13.94 -42.03 -26.92
CA PHE A 18 -14.35 -41.75 -25.56
C PHE A 18 -13.57 -40.49 -25.19
N GLU A 19 -14.15 -39.32 -25.49
CA GLU A 19 -13.76 -38.10 -24.81
C GLU A 19 -14.00 -38.43 -23.33
N GLY A 20 -12.91 -38.58 -22.60
CA GLY A 20 -12.98 -38.72 -21.15
C GLY A 20 -13.72 -37.51 -20.64
N ASP A 21 -14.95 -37.70 -20.18
CA ASP A 21 -15.62 -36.73 -19.31
C ASP A 21 -14.61 -36.40 -18.21
N SER A 22 -13.98 -35.26 -18.33
CA SER A 22 -13.37 -34.61 -17.18
C SER A 22 -14.52 -34.48 -16.20
N ILE A 23 -14.52 -35.23 -15.12
CA ILE A 23 -15.46 -35.09 -14.02
C ILE A 23 -15.42 -33.63 -13.66
N SER A 24 -16.41 -32.85 -14.13
CA SER A 24 -16.50 -31.45 -13.78
C SER A 24 -16.77 -31.43 -12.29
N THR A 25 -15.77 -31.00 -11.53
CA THR A 25 -15.86 -30.81 -10.09
C THR A 25 -16.58 -29.51 -9.78
N SER A 26 -17.74 -29.32 -10.45
CA SER A 26 -18.55 -28.13 -10.26
C SER A 26 -19.20 -28.17 -8.88
N ILE A 27 -19.01 -27.10 -8.12
CA ILE A 27 -19.48 -26.95 -6.74
C ILE A 27 -20.74 -26.10 -6.63
N ALA A 28 -21.02 -25.25 -7.64
CA ALA A 28 -22.26 -24.46 -7.73
C ALA A 28 -22.62 -24.18 -9.19
N ARG A 29 -23.90 -23.88 -9.43
CA ARG A 29 -24.40 -23.53 -10.76
C ARG A 29 -25.49 -22.45 -10.69
N VAL A 30 -25.44 -21.53 -11.64
CA VAL A 30 -26.52 -20.57 -11.93
C VAL A 30 -26.77 -20.65 -13.43
N GLU A 31 -27.94 -21.20 -13.82
CA GLU A 31 -28.32 -21.45 -15.20
C GLU A 31 -27.23 -22.26 -15.93
N ASP A 32 -26.57 -21.70 -16.93
CA ASP A 32 -25.48 -22.29 -17.72
C ASP A 32 -24.08 -22.05 -17.14
N LYS A 33 -23.94 -21.16 -16.13
CA LYS A 33 -22.66 -20.88 -15.49
C LYS A 33 -22.36 -21.85 -14.37
N LEU A 34 -21.15 -22.40 -14.41
CA LEU A 34 -20.62 -23.31 -13.39
C LEU A 34 -19.54 -22.62 -12.57
N LEU A 35 -19.48 -22.93 -11.30
CA LEU A 35 -18.37 -22.63 -10.41
C LEU A 35 -17.63 -23.93 -10.13
N ASP A 36 -16.41 -24.05 -10.59
CA ASP A 36 -15.62 -25.25 -10.44
C ASP A 36 -14.71 -25.19 -9.21
N GLN A 37 -14.18 -26.35 -8.80
CA GLN A 37 -13.25 -26.45 -7.67
C GLN A 37 -12.00 -25.57 -7.89
N SER A 38 -11.50 -25.48 -9.12
CA SER A 38 -10.36 -24.66 -9.48
C SER A 38 -10.59 -23.14 -9.27
N ASP A 39 -11.84 -22.69 -9.31
CA ASP A 39 -12.19 -21.27 -9.12
C ASP A 39 -12.09 -20.82 -7.66
N ILE A 40 -12.10 -21.80 -6.74
CA ILE A 40 -11.94 -21.52 -5.31
C ILE A 40 -10.52 -21.82 -4.79
N ASP A 41 -9.65 -22.33 -5.62
CA ASP A 41 -8.25 -22.58 -5.25
C ASP A 41 -7.53 -21.25 -4.91
N GLY A 42 -6.89 -21.22 -3.75
CA GLY A 42 -6.17 -20.03 -3.28
C GLY A 42 -7.03 -18.94 -2.62
N ILE A 43 -8.35 -19.12 -2.50
CA ILE A 43 -9.23 -18.16 -1.78
C ILE A 43 -8.98 -18.22 -0.27
N VAL A 44 -8.63 -19.38 0.25
CA VAL A 44 -8.33 -19.59 1.66
C VAL A 44 -6.85 -19.31 1.91
N PRO A 45 -6.47 -18.35 2.78
CA PRO A 45 -5.08 -18.09 3.13
C PRO A 45 -4.41 -19.28 3.81
N ASP A 46 -3.11 -19.46 3.59
CA ASP A 46 -2.32 -20.49 4.27
C ASP A 46 -2.39 -20.34 5.80
N GLY A 47 -2.52 -21.48 6.50
CA GLY A 47 -2.59 -21.49 7.96
C GLY A 47 -3.98 -21.23 8.54
N THR A 48 -5.02 -21.06 7.71
CA THR A 48 -6.41 -20.89 8.18
C THR A 48 -6.94 -22.18 8.82
N SER A 49 -7.70 -22.06 9.92
CA SER A 49 -8.36 -23.22 10.55
C SER A 49 -9.36 -23.87 9.59
N ARG A 50 -9.64 -25.17 9.80
CA ARG A 50 -10.61 -25.91 8.96
C ARG A 50 -12.00 -25.28 9.02
N GLU A 51 -12.42 -24.78 10.18
CA GLU A 51 -13.73 -24.18 10.39
C GLU A 51 -13.84 -22.83 9.65
N ASP A 52 -12.82 -21.99 9.77
CA ASP A 52 -12.75 -20.71 9.06
C ASP A 52 -12.64 -20.91 7.55
N SER A 53 -11.89 -21.93 7.10
CA SER A 53 -11.77 -22.27 5.68
C SER A 53 -13.14 -22.60 5.07
N ILE A 54 -13.93 -23.43 5.76
CA ILE A 54 -15.30 -23.77 5.33
C ILE A 54 -16.18 -22.54 5.27
N LEU A 55 -16.06 -21.64 6.26
CA LEU A 55 -16.84 -20.41 6.31
C LEU A 55 -16.48 -19.48 5.14
N ILE A 56 -15.19 -19.29 4.85
CA ILE A 56 -14.68 -18.47 3.72
C ILE A 56 -15.23 -19.02 2.40
N ILE A 57 -15.09 -20.33 2.15
CA ILE A 57 -15.57 -20.97 0.92
C ILE A 57 -17.09 -20.82 0.78
N ASN A 58 -17.86 -21.09 1.83
CA ASN A 58 -19.32 -20.97 1.78
C ASN A 58 -19.76 -19.52 1.52
N ASN A 59 -19.08 -18.54 2.10
CA ASN A 59 -19.37 -17.13 1.84
C ASN A 59 -19.05 -16.73 0.40
N TYR A 60 -17.93 -17.21 -0.14
CA TYR A 60 -17.58 -17.04 -1.55
C TYR A 60 -18.65 -17.62 -2.49
N ILE A 61 -19.02 -18.88 -2.28
CA ILE A 61 -20.06 -19.56 -3.09
C ILE A 61 -21.37 -18.76 -3.04
N LYS A 62 -21.81 -18.33 -1.86
CA LYS A 62 -23.03 -17.52 -1.71
C LYS A 62 -22.93 -16.18 -2.44
N GLY A 63 -21.77 -15.54 -2.39
CA GLY A 63 -21.51 -14.29 -3.15
C GLY A 63 -21.61 -14.55 -4.64
N TRP A 64 -20.89 -15.54 -5.14
CA TRP A 64 -20.87 -15.92 -6.54
C TRP A 64 -22.28 -16.23 -7.09
N LEU A 65 -23.08 -17.00 -6.32
CA LEU A 65 -24.47 -17.31 -6.68
C LEU A 65 -25.33 -16.04 -6.82
N LYS A 66 -25.22 -15.11 -5.84
CA LYS A 66 -25.99 -13.85 -5.86
C LYS A 66 -25.61 -12.98 -7.04
N ASP A 67 -24.31 -12.84 -7.28
CA ASP A 67 -23.81 -11.97 -8.37
C ASP A 67 -24.21 -12.52 -9.73
N ASN A 68 -24.11 -13.83 -9.95
CA ASN A 68 -24.54 -14.46 -11.21
C ASN A 68 -26.07 -14.44 -11.40
N LEU A 69 -26.86 -14.58 -10.32
CA LEU A 69 -28.33 -14.39 -10.40
C LEU A 69 -28.71 -12.96 -10.79
N ILE A 70 -28.05 -11.95 -10.21
CA ILE A 70 -28.28 -10.54 -10.56
C ILE A 70 -27.85 -10.29 -12.01
N LEU A 71 -26.67 -10.79 -12.40
CA LEU A 71 -26.18 -10.66 -13.77
C LEU A 71 -27.14 -11.28 -14.78
N HIS A 72 -27.60 -12.50 -14.54
CA HIS A 72 -28.60 -13.16 -15.39
C HIS A 72 -29.89 -12.32 -15.50
N LYS A 73 -30.40 -11.78 -14.39
CA LYS A 73 -31.57 -10.89 -14.42
C LYS A 73 -31.29 -9.61 -15.17
N ALA A 74 -30.09 -9.02 -15.04
CA ALA A 74 -29.70 -7.84 -15.79
C ALA A 74 -29.65 -8.12 -17.30
N GLU A 75 -29.06 -9.25 -17.71
CA GLU A 75 -28.99 -9.68 -19.11
C GLU A 75 -30.40 -9.85 -19.75
N LEU A 76 -31.38 -10.31 -18.98
CA LEU A 76 -32.76 -10.48 -19.44
C LEU A 76 -33.54 -9.15 -19.52
N ASN A 77 -33.24 -8.18 -18.66
CA ASN A 77 -34.07 -6.98 -18.50
C ASN A 77 -33.47 -5.71 -19.12
N LEU A 78 -32.13 -5.67 -19.33
CA LEU A 78 -31.49 -4.52 -19.95
C LEU A 78 -31.58 -4.57 -21.47
N LYS A 79 -31.65 -3.40 -22.09
CA LYS A 79 -31.59 -3.25 -23.55
C LYS A 79 -30.18 -3.51 -24.05
N GLU A 80 -30.02 -3.92 -25.32
CA GLU A 80 -28.71 -4.22 -25.91
C GLU A 80 -27.70 -3.07 -25.76
N ASN A 81 -28.11 -1.83 -25.98
CA ASN A 81 -27.26 -0.67 -25.82
C ASN A 81 -26.82 -0.41 -24.38
N GLN A 82 -27.48 -0.98 -23.37
CA GLN A 82 -27.10 -0.89 -21.96
C GLN A 82 -26.15 -2.03 -21.55
N LYS A 83 -26.12 -3.09 -22.35
CA LYS A 83 -25.21 -4.26 -22.15
C LYS A 83 -23.95 -4.16 -22.99
N ASP A 84 -23.93 -3.29 -23.99
CA ASP A 84 -22.76 -3.09 -24.84
C ASP A 84 -21.67 -2.33 -24.07
N VAL A 85 -20.75 -3.08 -23.53
CA VAL A 85 -19.57 -2.59 -22.79
C VAL A 85 -18.26 -2.87 -23.54
N ALA A 86 -18.34 -3.24 -24.81
CA ALA A 86 -17.17 -3.64 -25.60
C ALA A 86 -16.10 -2.54 -25.65
N LYS A 87 -16.52 -1.29 -25.86
CA LYS A 87 -15.63 -0.13 -25.86
C LYS A 87 -14.98 0.08 -24.51
N GLN A 88 -15.73 0.03 -23.40
CA GLN A 88 -15.21 0.18 -22.04
C GLN A 88 -14.18 -0.90 -21.70
N LEU A 89 -14.43 -2.14 -22.12
CA LEU A 89 -13.50 -3.25 -21.92
C LEU A 89 -12.21 -3.05 -22.72
N GLU A 90 -12.28 -2.59 -23.97
CA GLU A 90 -11.09 -2.32 -24.78
C GLU A 90 -10.29 -1.12 -24.26
N ASP A 91 -10.97 -0.04 -23.85
CA ASP A 91 -10.33 1.12 -23.22
C ASP A 91 -9.62 0.70 -21.91
N TYR A 92 -10.27 -0.14 -21.11
CA TYR A 92 -9.69 -0.67 -19.86
C TYR A 92 -8.48 -1.58 -20.12
N ARG A 93 -8.60 -2.51 -21.07
CA ARG A 93 -7.50 -3.38 -21.51
C ARG A 93 -6.30 -2.56 -21.97
N SER A 94 -6.51 -1.57 -22.82
CA SER A 94 -5.49 -0.68 -23.33
C SER A 94 -4.80 0.10 -22.21
N SER A 95 -5.58 0.61 -21.25
CA SER A 95 -5.07 1.31 -20.06
C SER A 95 -4.17 0.42 -19.20
N LEU A 96 -4.55 -0.84 -18.99
CA LEU A 96 -3.74 -1.81 -18.24
C LEU A 96 -2.41 -2.14 -18.95
N ILE A 97 -2.44 -2.28 -20.26
CA ILE A 97 -1.22 -2.55 -21.07
C ILE A 97 -0.28 -1.36 -21.02
N ILE A 98 -0.80 -0.14 -21.23
CA ILE A 98 -0.03 1.11 -21.16
C ILE A 98 0.58 1.26 -19.76
N TYR A 99 -0.22 1.10 -18.72
CA TYR A 99 0.26 1.16 -17.32
C TYR A 99 1.39 0.15 -17.04
N SER A 100 1.23 -1.09 -17.52
CA SER A 100 2.24 -2.14 -17.31
C SER A 100 3.54 -1.80 -18.05
N TYR A 101 3.45 -1.28 -19.25
CA TYR A 101 4.61 -0.82 -20.03
C TYR A 101 5.32 0.37 -19.36
N GLU A 102 4.58 1.39 -18.97
CA GLU A 102 5.12 2.56 -18.26
C GLU A 102 5.79 2.17 -16.94
N LYS A 103 5.19 1.23 -16.19
CA LYS A 103 5.77 0.69 -14.95
C LYS A 103 7.13 0.03 -15.19
N GLU A 104 7.27 -0.75 -16.25
CA GLU A 104 8.55 -1.37 -16.59
C GLU A 104 9.59 -0.33 -17.08
N LEU A 105 9.18 0.68 -17.83
CA LEU A 105 10.06 1.78 -18.22
C LEU A 105 10.57 2.57 -17.02
N ILE A 106 9.69 2.86 -16.06
CA ILE A 106 10.06 3.53 -14.80
C ILE A 106 11.09 2.70 -14.06
N LYS A 107 10.86 1.40 -13.90
CA LYS A 107 11.78 0.49 -13.21
C LYS A 107 13.17 0.46 -13.84
N GLN A 108 13.24 0.56 -15.17
CA GLN A 108 14.49 0.48 -15.94
C GLN A 108 15.23 1.82 -16.01
N ARG A 109 14.53 2.96 -16.06
CA ARG A 109 15.11 4.26 -16.44
C ARG A 109 15.03 5.33 -15.37
N LEU A 110 14.23 5.14 -14.31
CA LEU A 110 14.09 6.16 -13.29
C LEU A 110 15.35 6.22 -12.41
N ASP A 111 15.98 7.40 -12.38
CA ASP A 111 17.02 7.68 -11.39
C ASP A 111 16.39 7.96 -10.03
N THR A 112 16.61 7.05 -9.09
CA THR A 112 16.13 7.11 -7.71
C THR A 112 17.17 7.68 -6.74
N THR A 113 18.36 8.01 -7.21
CA THR A 113 19.44 8.58 -6.39
C THR A 113 19.15 10.05 -6.13
N ILE A 114 18.99 10.42 -4.87
CA ILE A 114 18.71 11.79 -4.46
C ILE A 114 19.77 12.21 -3.44
N SER A 115 20.51 13.29 -3.76
CA SER A 115 21.51 13.83 -2.87
C SER A 115 20.88 14.65 -1.73
N SER A 116 21.62 14.82 -0.63
CA SER A 116 21.19 15.70 0.47
C SER A 116 21.07 17.16 0.03
N GLU A 117 21.90 17.59 -0.93
CA GLU A 117 21.86 18.91 -1.52
C GLU A 117 20.56 19.15 -2.31
N GLU A 118 20.13 18.15 -3.10
CA GLU A 118 18.88 18.22 -3.85
C GLU A 118 17.67 18.31 -2.91
N VAL A 119 17.68 17.56 -1.80
CA VAL A 119 16.64 17.63 -0.76
C VAL A 119 16.63 19.04 -0.12
N LEU A 120 17.79 19.58 0.22
CA LEU A 120 17.90 20.91 0.80
C LEU A 120 17.40 21.99 -0.17
N ASN A 121 17.85 21.95 -1.42
CA ASN A 121 17.44 22.92 -2.45
C ASN A 121 15.92 22.87 -2.69
N PHE A 122 15.34 21.67 -2.75
CA PHE A 122 13.90 21.51 -2.88
C PHE A 122 13.15 22.11 -1.68
N TYR A 123 13.62 21.85 -0.47
CA TYR A 123 13.03 22.39 0.75
C TYR A 123 13.07 23.91 0.77
N GLU A 124 14.23 24.54 0.51
CA GLU A 124 14.36 26.00 0.55
C GLU A 124 13.52 26.70 -0.53
N GLN A 125 13.37 26.11 -1.71
CA GLN A 125 12.52 26.64 -2.78
C GLN A 125 11.02 26.50 -2.51
N ASN A 126 10.62 25.61 -1.59
CA ASN A 126 9.22 25.31 -1.33
C ASN A 126 8.86 25.42 0.16
N LYS A 127 9.65 26.13 0.94
CA LYS A 127 9.58 26.17 2.41
C LYS A 127 8.20 26.56 2.93
N GLU A 128 7.53 27.46 2.25
CA GLU A 128 6.18 27.93 2.59
C GLU A 128 5.11 26.83 2.47
N ASN A 129 5.39 25.76 1.71
CA ASN A 129 4.49 24.64 1.55
C ASN A 129 4.65 23.55 2.63
N PHE A 130 5.69 23.69 3.48
CA PHE A 130 5.97 22.76 4.57
C PHE A 130 5.51 23.34 5.91
N GLU A 131 4.19 23.45 6.08
CA GLU A 131 3.57 23.82 7.34
C GLU A 131 3.17 22.57 8.12
N LEU A 132 3.47 22.57 9.41
CA LEU A 132 3.12 21.45 10.29
C LEU A 132 1.61 21.37 10.51
N ARG A 133 1.06 20.19 10.30
CA ARG A 133 -0.35 19.90 10.59
C ARG A 133 -0.58 19.52 12.04
N ASP A 134 0.46 19.04 12.71
CA ASP A 134 0.44 18.54 14.08
C ASP A 134 1.70 18.99 14.81
N ASP A 135 1.61 19.03 16.15
CA ASP A 135 2.78 19.29 16.99
C ASP A 135 3.79 18.15 16.90
N ILE A 136 5.06 18.49 16.78
CA ILE A 136 6.15 17.51 16.74
C ILE A 136 7.17 17.75 17.83
N VAL A 137 7.80 16.69 18.30
CA VAL A 137 8.79 16.75 19.36
C VAL A 137 10.04 15.94 19.02
N LYS A 138 11.20 16.42 19.43
CA LYS A 138 12.40 15.63 19.60
C LYS A 138 12.46 15.15 21.03
N VAL A 139 12.41 13.86 21.26
CA VAL A 139 12.20 13.31 22.58
C VAL A 139 12.96 12.00 22.76
N ARG A 140 13.41 11.75 23.99
CA ARG A 140 13.73 10.40 24.45
C ARG A 140 12.80 10.05 25.59
N TYR A 141 12.30 8.81 25.59
CA TYR A 141 11.47 8.32 26.67
C TYR A 141 11.76 6.85 27.01
N LEU A 142 11.42 6.49 28.24
CA LEU A 142 11.52 5.15 28.76
C LEU A 142 10.30 4.84 29.63
N LYS A 143 9.59 3.76 29.26
CA LYS A 143 8.60 3.09 30.10
C LYS A 143 9.27 1.92 30.80
N ILE A 144 9.11 1.83 32.10
CA ILE A 144 9.79 0.81 32.92
C ILE A 144 8.91 0.34 34.07
N ASN A 145 8.95 -0.96 34.37
CA ASN A 145 8.23 -1.52 35.49
C ASN A 145 8.73 -0.95 36.83
N LYS A 146 7.83 -0.66 37.77
CA LYS A 146 8.16 -0.13 39.10
C LYS A 146 9.07 -1.06 39.92
N LYS A 147 9.11 -2.36 39.58
CA LYS A 147 9.97 -3.35 40.25
C LYS A 147 11.39 -3.41 39.68
N ALA A 148 11.69 -2.66 38.61
CA ALA A 148 13.02 -2.66 38.01
C ALA A 148 14.08 -2.13 38.99
N PRO A 149 15.34 -2.62 38.92
CA PRO A 149 16.41 -2.17 39.79
C PRO A 149 16.83 -0.74 39.44
N GLN A 150 17.52 -0.06 40.35
CA GLN A 150 18.23 1.20 40.12
C GLN A 150 17.36 2.37 39.57
N ILE A 151 16.06 2.39 39.76
CA ILE A 151 15.16 3.48 39.30
C ILE A 151 15.65 4.86 39.78
N LYS A 152 16.17 4.94 41.02
CA LYS A 152 16.75 6.20 41.57
C LYS A 152 17.90 6.75 40.72
N LYS A 153 18.70 5.87 40.09
CA LYS A 153 19.79 6.26 39.17
C LYS A 153 19.22 6.80 37.88
N ILE A 154 18.23 6.13 37.31
CA ILE A 154 17.58 6.54 36.06
C ILE A 154 16.88 7.89 36.21
N ARG A 155 16.17 8.11 37.31
CA ARG A 155 15.53 9.39 37.66
C ARG A 155 16.50 10.58 37.65
N LYS A 156 17.80 10.36 37.87
CA LYS A 156 18.83 11.39 37.79
C LYS A 156 19.34 11.63 36.37
N VAL A 157 19.50 10.55 35.59
CA VAL A 157 20.20 10.62 34.30
C VAL A 157 19.27 10.83 33.08
N TYR A 158 17.96 10.55 33.17
CA TYR A 158 17.06 10.63 32.00
C TYR A 158 16.98 12.03 31.39
N LYS A 159 17.21 13.08 32.17
CA LYS A 159 17.19 14.47 31.76
C LYS A 159 18.55 15.06 31.35
N SER A 160 19.59 14.26 31.49
CA SER A 160 20.96 14.72 31.22
C SER A 160 21.29 14.65 29.74
N ASN A 161 22.09 15.61 29.28
CA ASN A 161 22.66 15.63 27.93
C ASN A 161 24.17 15.25 27.92
N LYS A 162 24.74 14.83 29.08
CA LYS A 162 26.11 14.36 29.15
C LYS A 162 26.23 12.97 28.53
N GLN A 163 27.20 12.76 27.65
CA GLN A 163 27.35 11.52 26.89
C GLN A 163 27.42 10.28 27.79
N GLU A 164 28.18 10.36 28.87
CA GLU A 164 28.34 9.23 29.84
C GLU A 164 26.98 8.85 30.48
N GLU A 165 26.17 9.84 30.85
CA GLU A 165 24.87 9.63 31.46
C GLU A 165 23.82 9.13 30.44
N LEU A 166 23.95 9.56 29.18
CA LEU A 166 23.13 9.05 28.08
C LEU A 166 23.41 7.58 27.79
N GLU A 167 24.67 7.16 27.77
CA GLU A 167 25.04 5.75 27.60
C GLU A 167 24.50 4.87 28.75
N VAL A 168 24.54 5.39 30.00
CA VAL A 168 23.92 4.71 31.14
C VAL A 168 22.40 4.59 30.94
N PHE A 169 21.74 5.65 30.48
CA PHE A 169 20.31 5.64 30.22
C PHE A 169 19.93 4.64 29.11
N LYS A 170 20.65 4.67 27.98
CA LYS A 170 20.44 3.74 26.86
C LYS A 170 20.65 2.30 27.26
N SER A 171 21.76 1.98 27.92
CA SER A 171 22.07 0.62 28.39
C SER A 171 20.97 0.11 29.31
N PHE A 172 20.49 0.96 30.21
CA PHE A 172 19.42 0.61 31.13
C PHE A 172 18.08 0.42 30.41
N ALA A 173 17.76 1.26 29.44
CA ALA A 173 16.54 1.13 28.64
C ALA A 173 16.51 -0.20 27.87
N HIS A 174 17.64 -0.62 27.28
CA HIS A 174 17.73 -1.91 26.60
C HIS A 174 17.62 -3.11 27.54
N GLN A 175 18.06 -2.98 28.80
CA GLN A 175 18.06 -4.08 29.74
C GLN A 175 16.74 -4.23 30.49
N TYR A 176 16.06 -3.15 30.82
CA TYR A 176 14.90 -3.14 31.72
C TYR A 176 13.67 -2.41 31.16
N GLY A 177 13.81 -1.74 30.01
CA GLY A 177 12.70 -0.99 29.41
C GLY A 177 11.64 -1.90 28.81
N GLU A 178 10.38 -1.63 29.13
CA GLU A 178 9.24 -2.25 28.45
C GLU A 178 9.00 -1.59 27.10
N LYS A 179 9.17 -0.28 27.03
CA LYS A 179 9.08 0.51 25.80
C LYS A 179 9.98 1.75 25.90
N PHE A 180 10.64 2.10 24.83
CA PHE A 180 11.54 3.25 24.83
C PHE A 180 11.75 3.83 23.44
N HIS A 181 12.07 5.12 23.41
CA HIS A 181 12.59 5.84 22.24
C HIS A 181 13.89 6.56 22.67
N LEU A 182 15.00 6.24 22.04
CA LEU A 182 16.33 6.71 22.47
C LEU A 182 16.98 7.70 21.50
N ASN A 183 16.39 7.87 20.31
CA ASN A 183 16.91 8.79 19.30
C ASN A 183 16.26 10.17 19.42
N ASP A 184 16.76 11.00 20.31
CA ASP A 184 16.23 12.34 20.55
C ASP A 184 16.66 13.39 19.49
N GLU A 185 17.25 12.95 18.37
CA GLU A 185 17.45 13.76 17.17
C GLU A 185 16.33 13.57 16.14
N GLN A 186 15.55 12.53 16.28
CA GLN A 186 14.41 12.25 15.40
C GLN A 186 13.16 12.98 15.89
N TRP A 187 12.47 13.61 14.96
CA TRP A 187 11.14 14.14 15.20
C TRP A 187 10.09 13.04 15.20
N ILE A 188 9.19 13.08 16.16
CA ILE A 188 7.97 12.27 16.20
C ILE A 188 6.77 13.18 16.46
N LEU A 189 5.57 12.72 16.13
CA LEU A 189 4.35 13.43 16.48
C LEU A 189 4.17 13.47 18.00
N PHE A 190 3.75 14.60 18.55
CA PHE A 190 3.45 14.69 19.99
C PHE A 190 2.31 13.76 20.38
N GLU A 191 1.39 13.49 19.47
CA GLU A 191 0.31 12.52 19.68
C GLU A 191 0.84 11.08 19.82
N GLU A 192 1.86 10.70 19.03
CA GLU A 192 2.55 9.40 19.20
C GLU A 192 3.14 9.26 20.61
N LEU A 193 3.76 10.33 21.12
CA LEU A 193 4.27 10.32 22.50
C LEU A 193 3.14 10.17 23.51
N LYS A 194 1.99 10.85 23.33
CA LYS A 194 0.84 10.74 24.24
C LYS A 194 0.20 9.35 24.25
N ASN A 195 0.27 8.63 23.13
CA ASN A 195 -0.20 7.25 23.07
C ASN A 195 0.67 6.28 23.90
N GLU A 196 1.94 6.64 24.10
CA GLU A 196 2.90 5.80 24.84
C GLU A 196 3.07 6.20 26.29
N VAL A 197 2.89 7.48 26.60
CA VAL A 197 3.10 8.08 27.92
C VAL A 197 1.81 8.77 28.36
N PRO A 198 1.33 8.50 29.57
CA PRO A 198 0.07 9.08 30.06
C PRO A 198 0.22 10.58 30.38
N ILE A 199 0.39 11.37 29.31
CA ILE A 199 0.45 12.83 29.37
C ILE A 199 -0.99 13.35 29.26
N ASN A 200 -1.48 13.95 30.33
CA ASN A 200 -2.81 14.55 30.33
C ASN A 200 -2.71 16.05 30.07
N THR A 201 -2.89 16.45 28.82
CA THR A 201 -2.96 17.84 28.44
C THR A 201 -3.99 18.05 27.32
N SER A 202 -4.80 19.07 27.47
CA SER A 202 -5.74 19.53 26.43
C SER A 202 -5.11 20.58 25.50
N GLU A 203 -3.99 21.20 25.90
CA GLU A 203 -3.29 22.25 25.16
C GLU A 203 -1.80 21.91 25.05
N ALA A 204 -1.39 21.42 23.89
CA ALA A 204 -0.01 21.03 23.63
C ALA A 204 0.97 22.22 23.67
N ALA A 205 0.59 23.37 23.13
CA ALA A 205 1.43 24.54 23.03
C ALA A 205 1.90 25.06 24.40
N GLY A 206 0.97 25.26 25.34
CA GLY A 206 1.29 25.66 26.70
C GLY A 206 2.11 24.63 27.44
N TYR A 207 1.80 23.35 27.22
CA TYR A 207 2.52 22.23 27.85
C TYR A 207 3.98 22.16 27.40
N LEU A 208 4.20 22.11 26.08
CA LEU A 208 5.54 21.98 25.47
C LEU A 208 6.45 23.18 25.74
N LYS A 209 5.88 24.40 25.85
CA LYS A 209 6.65 25.60 26.22
C LYS A 209 7.25 25.54 27.63
N ASN A 210 6.53 24.90 28.56
CA ASN A 210 6.88 24.98 29.98
C ASN A 210 7.54 23.71 30.53
N ILE A 211 7.36 22.55 29.87
CA ILE A 211 7.75 21.26 30.42
C ILE A 211 8.72 20.54 29.48
N LYS A 212 9.98 20.41 29.93
CA LYS A 212 11.02 19.66 29.22
C LYS A 212 11.24 18.25 29.73
N ASN A 213 10.90 18.02 31.00
CA ASN A 213 11.13 16.74 31.64
C ASN A 213 9.84 16.28 32.29
N ILE A 214 9.39 15.09 31.93
CA ILE A 214 8.16 14.49 32.42
C ILE A 214 8.52 13.23 33.16
N GLU A 215 8.00 13.11 34.37
CA GLU A 215 8.02 11.89 35.15
C GLU A 215 6.59 11.62 35.57
N VAL A 216 5.99 10.60 35.01
CA VAL A 216 4.62 10.14 35.33
C VAL A 216 4.65 8.65 35.62
N GLU A 217 3.60 8.17 36.30
CA GLU A 217 3.47 6.76 36.62
C GLU A 217 2.01 6.31 36.45
N ASP A 218 1.85 5.04 36.19
CA ASP A 218 0.59 4.33 36.31
C ASP A 218 0.66 3.27 37.46
N SER A 219 -0.24 2.32 37.48
CA SER A 219 -0.25 1.27 38.49
C SER A 219 0.98 0.37 38.50
N LEU A 220 1.61 0.16 37.30
CA LEU A 220 2.69 -0.81 37.10
C LEU A 220 4.02 -0.19 36.70
N CYS A 221 4.03 0.95 36.02
CA CYS A 221 5.19 1.52 35.36
C CYS A 221 5.49 2.95 35.77
N PHE A 222 6.77 3.32 35.68
CA PHE A 222 7.23 4.69 35.57
C PHE A 222 7.51 5.05 34.12
N TYR A 223 7.30 6.33 33.80
CA TYR A 223 7.58 6.92 32.48
C TYR A 223 8.52 8.11 32.69
N PHE A 224 9.68 8.05 32.07
CA PHE A 224 10.68 9.10 32.07
C PHE A 224 10.80 9.66 30.67
N VAL A 225 10.51 10.95 30.50
CA VAL A 225 10.52 11.63 29.19
C VAL A 225 11.36 12.88 29.28
N HIS A 226 12.26 13.06 28.30
CA HIS A 226 13.01 14.29 28.11
C HIS A 226 12.73 14.84 26.71
N ILE A 227 12.08 16.02 26.65
CA ILE A 227 11.81 16.74 25.42
C ILE A 227 13.00 17.64 25.13
N LYS A 228 13.70 17.36 24.02
CA LYS A 228 14.86 18.11 23.58
C LYS A 228 14.48 19.38 22.81
N ASP A 229 13.53 19.24 21.90
CA ASP A 229 13.00 20.33 21.07
C ASP A 229 11.54 20.06 20.72
N TYR A 230 10.82 21.07 20.28
CA TYR A 230 9.45 20.95 19.80
C TYR A 230 9.18 21.96 18.69
N ARG A 231 8.19 21.69 17.87
CA ARG A 231 7.54 22.62 16.95
C ARG A 231 6.04 22.44 17.07
N LEU A 232 5.33 23.54 16.94
CA LEU A 232 3.87 23.53 17.07
C LEU A 232 3.21 23.44 15.69
N GLN A 233 1.97 23.05 15.70
CA GLN A 233 1.09 23.14 14.54
C GLN A 233 1.15 24.55 13.93
N ASN A 234 1.15 24.66 12.61
CA ASN A 234 1.30 25.86 11.80
C ASN A 234 2.71 26.48 11.82
N ASP A 235 3.68 25.94 12.55
CA ASP A 235 5.09 26.30 12.35
C ASP A 235 5.62 25.72 11.04
N VAL A 236 6.69 26.30 10.50
CA VAL A 236 7.42 25.71 9.37
C VAL A 236 8.05 24.40 9.79
N SER A 237 7.70 23.32 9.08
CA SER A 237 8.21 21.97 9.35
C SER A 237 9.73 21.89 9.13
N PRO A 238 10.51 21.33 10.06
CA PRO A 238 11.95 21.19 9.89
C PRO A 238 12.34 20.28 8.72
N LEU A 239 13.39 20.64 7.98
CA LEU A 239 13.94 19.79 6.91
C LEU A 239 14.16 18.34 7.35
N SER A 240 14.67 18.12 8.55
CA SER A 240 14.94 16.78 9.07
C SER A 240 13.68 15.93 9.30
N PHE A 241 12.52 16.58 9.49
CA PHE A 241 11.22 15.92 9.54
C PHE A 241 10.71 15.61 8.13
N GLU A 242 10.84 16.58 7.21
CA GLU A 242 10.35 16.48 5.83
C GLU A 242 11.27 15.72 4.87
N ALA A 243 12.52 15.44 5.22
CA ALA A 243 13.51 14.91 4.29
C ALA A 243 13.06 13.64 3.56
N HIS A 244 12.35 12.74 4.23
CA HIS A 244 11.82 11.53 3.61
C HIS A 244 10.67 11.86 2.65
N ASN A 245 9.76 12.72 3.06
CA ASN A 245 8.64 13.19 2.25
C ASN A 245 9.13 13.91 0.98
N ILE A 246 10.11 14.81 1.13
CA ILE A 246 10.74 15.52 0.01
C ILE A 246 11.36 14.55 -1.00
N LYS A 247 12.08 13.53 -0.54
CA LYS A 247 12.62 12.49 -1.44
C LYS A 247 11.51 11.82 -2.25
N ASN A 248 10.40 11.47 -1.63
CA ASN A 248 9.26 10.87 -2.32
C ASN A 248 8.64 11.83 -3.35
N ILE A 249 8.53 13.12 -3.01
CA ILE A 249 8.04 14.14 -3.94
C ILE A 249 8.96 14.27 -5.15
N ILE A 250 10.27 14.33 -4.93
CA ILE A 250 11.26 14.42 -6.02
C ILE A 250 11.19 13.19 -6.92
N ILE A 251 11.14 11.97 -6.34
CA ILE A 251 11.00 10.72 -7.11
C ILE A 251 9.71 10.75 -7.94
N ASN A 252 8.59 11.13 -7.36
CA ASN A 252 7.32 11.21 -8.08
C ASN A 252 7.37 12.25 -9.21
N LYS A 253 8.00 13.40 -8.99
CA LYS A 253 8.20 14.42 -10.02
C LYS A 253 9.07 13.92 -11.18
N ARG A 254 10.18 13.23 -10.87
CA ARG A 254 11.04 12.58 -11.87
C ARG A 254 10.28 11.52 -12.65
N LYS A 255 9.46 10.69 -11.98
CA LYS A 255 8.63 9.67 -12.62
C LYS A 255 7.66 10.27 -13.62
N LEU A 256 6.91 11.31 -13.23
CA LEU A 256 5.97 11.99 -14.12
C LEU A 256 6.69 12.64 -15.31
N SER A 257 7.82 13.29 -15.06
CA SER A 257 8.65 13.89 -16.13
C SER A 257 9.18 12.86 -17.10
N LEU A 258 9.66 11.70 -16.61
CA LEU A 258 10.13 10.60 -17.44
C LEU A 258 9.02 10.07 -18.36
N ILE A 259 7.84 9.81 -17.84
CA ILE A 259 6.71 9.30 -18.62
C ILE A 259 6.25 10.32 -19.66
N ASN A 260 6.12 11.59 -19.29
CA ASN A 260 5.75 12.65 -20.22
C ASN A 260 6.79 12.80 -21.35
N LYS A 261 8.06 12.72 -21.01
CA LYS A 261 9.14 12.76 -22.01
C LYS A 261 9.04 11.56 -22.97
N ILE A 262 8.88 10.34 -22.46
CA ILE A 262 8.76 9.14 -23.30
C ILE A 262 7.57 9.25 -24.25
N ARG A 263 6.41 9.68 -23.76
CA ARG A 263 5.20 9.88 -24.58
C ARG A 263 5.43 10.92 -25.68
N SER A 264 6.10 12.02 -25.33
CA SER A 264 6.46 13.07 -26.29
C SER A 264 7.44 12.58 -27.35
N ASP A 265 8.49 11.85 -26.94
CA ASP A 265 9.50 11.32 -27.83
C ASP A 265 8.87 10.31 -28.83
N LEU A 266 8.02 9.41 -28.34
CA LEU A 266 7.27 8.45 -29.18
C LEU A 266 6.35 9.15 -30.20
N TYR A 267 5.64 10.20 -29.78
CA TYR A 267 4.80 10.98 -30.68
C TYR A 267 5.62 11.67 -31.77
N GLN A 268 6.73 12.30 -31.41
CA GLN A 268 7.63 12.97 -32.32
C GLN A 268 8.24 11.99 -33.35
N GLU A 269 8.70 10.83 -32.87
CA GLU A 269 9.25 9.77 -33.71
C GLU A 269 8.22 9.28 -34.74
N ALA A 270 7.01 8.95 -34.27
CA ALA A 270 5.91 8.51 -35.12
C ALA A 270 5.52 9.57 -36.16
N PHE A 271 5.56 10.86 -35.79
CA PHE A 271 5.28 11.96 -36.71
C PHE A 271 6.36 12.07 -37.81
N LEU A 272 7.62 11.97 -37.42
CA LEU A 272 8.74 12.02 -38.37
C LEU A 272 8.76 10.83 -39.34
N ASN A 273 8.43 9.65 -38.85
CA ASN A 273 8.35 8.41 -39.63
C ASN A 273 7.08 8.32 -40.49
N LYS A 274 6.13 9.25 -40.35
CA LYS A 274 4.81 9.21 -40.96
C LYS A 274 3.97 7.98 -40.55
N ASP A 275 4.16 7.51 -39.33
CA ASP A 275 3.38 6.39 -38.74
C ASP A 275 2.01 6.86 -38.22
N ILE A 276 1.77 8.19 -38.16
CA ILE A 276 0.52 8.78 -37.71
C ILE A 276 0.00 9.73 -38.79
N GLU A 277 -1.33 9.74 -38.99
CA GLU A 277 -2.04 10.65 -39.84
C GLU A 277 -3.19 11.30 -39.06
N ILE A 278 -3.38 12.59 -39.26
CA ILE A 278 -4.48 13.34 -38.67
C ILE A 278 -5.43 13.74 -39.79
N TYR A 279 -6.66 13.21 -39.76
CA TYR A 279 -7.68 13.57 -40.73
C TYR A 279 -8.50 14.77 -40.21
N GLU A 280 -8.77 15.74 -41.09
CA GLU A 280 -9.62 16.89 -40.75
C GLU A 280 -11.02 16.43 -40.38
N ILE A 281 -11.53 16.90 -39.25
CA ILE A 281 -12.92 16.72 -38.86
C ILE A 281 -13.74 17.63 -39.78
N LYS A 282 -14.45 17.06 -40.74
CA LYS A 282 -15.48 17.80 -41.48
C LYS A 282 -16.59 18.14 -40.47
N ASN A 283 -16.63 19.39 -40.02
CA ASN A 283 -17.80 19.92 -39.37
C ASN A 283 -18.93 20.03 -40.42
N ASP A 284 -19.78 19.05 -40.48
CA ASP A 284 -21.09 19.25 -41.13
C ASP A 284 -21.86 20.27 -40.27
N GLU A 285 -21.79 21.55 -40.70
CA GLU A 285 -22.69 22.59 -40.19
C GLU A 285 -24.13 22.13 -40.47
N LYS A 286 -24.84 21.82 -39.39
CA LYS A 286 -26.30 21.66 -39.42
C LYS A 286 -26.95 22.95 -38.95
#